data_af6337675bd3384ca670235ad953bf90
#
_entry.id   af6337675bd3384ca670235ad953bf90
#
_cell.length_a   1.000
_cell.length_b   1.000
_cell.length_c   1.000
_cell.angle_alpha   90.00
_cell.angle_beta   90.00
_cell.angle_gamma   90.00
#
_symmetry.space_group_name_H-M   'P 1'
#
loop_
_entity.id
_entity.type
_entity.pdbx_description
1 polymer ?
#
loop_
_entity_poly.entity_id
_entity_poly.type
_entity_poly.pdbx_seq_one_letter_code
_entity_poly.pdbx_strand_id
1 'polypeptide(L)'
;MRPAAALVLLTLGLAACAPQAGKAINKDQLDEAVGAAIGDPNTCVVLASRSGKTVVYEFGNYLTCTHPWPDCAGGKRTARDFLNQTIGKAEATRESCASLEDGSRGVAWSAGPTPDPDLAYAAAMEGPNVPPGVVIADKLKAAFEKAGL
;
A
#
# COMPACT_ATOMS: atom_id res chain seq x y z
N MET A 1 57.11 -28.50 -42.11
CA MET A 1 56.65 -27.44 -41.25
C MET A 1 55.12 -27.32 -41.34
N ARG A 2 54.42 -27.74 -40.34
CA ARG A 2 52.91 -27.70 -40.27
C ARG A 2 52.54 -26.61 -39.28
N PRO A 3 51.66 -25.66 -39.62
CA PRO A 3 51.15 -24.71 -38.64
C PRO A 3 49.97 -25.32 -37.87
N ALA A 4 50.03 -25.27 -36.55
CA ALA A 4 48.96 -25.63 -35.64
C ALA A 4 47.92 -24.50 -35.59
N ALA A 5 46.66 -24.82 -35.98
CA ALA A 5 45.54 -23.92 -35.83
C ALA A 5 45.02 -23.99 -34.39
N ALA A 6 45.10 -22.87 -33.66
CA ALA A 6 44.54 -22.74 -32.33
C ALA A 6 43.04 -22.37 -32.44
N LEU A 7 42.19 -23.29 -31.98
CA LEU A 7 40.71 -23.10 -31.91
C LEU A 7 40.40 -22.33 -30.62
N VAL A 8 40.01 -21.05 -30.74
CA VAL A 8 39.53 -20.25 -29.62
C VAL A 8 38.02 -20.53 -29.45
N LEU A 9 37.64 -21.28 -28.43
CA LEU A 9 36.24 -21.47 -28.02
C LEU A 9 35.75 -20.23 -27.26
N LEU A 10 34.86 -19.45 -27.92
CA LEU A 10 34.18 -18.33 -27.30
C LEU A 10 32.95 -18.90 -26.54
N THR A 11 33.03 -19.00 -25.22
CA THR A 11 31.88 -19.34 -24.36
C THR A 11 31.03 -18.12 -24.17
N LEU A 12 29.88 -18.04 -24.88
CA LEU A 12 28.83 -17.06 -24.58
C LEU A 12 28.16 -17.43 -23.23
N GLY A 13 28.47 -16.67 -22.20
CA GLY A 13 27.75 -16.74 -20.93
C GLY A 13 26.33 -16.19 -21.11
N LEU A 14 25.32 -17.04 -21.11
CA LEU A 14 23.92 -16.64 -20.94
C LEU A 14 23.75 -16.15 -19.50
N ALA A 15 23.73 -14.81 -19.30
CA ALA A 15 23.24 -14.21 -18.09
C ALA A 15 21.73 -14.45 -18.02
N ALA A 16 21.31 -15.51 -17.33
CA ALA A 16 19.91 -15.74 -17.01
C ALA A 16 19.45 -14.61 -16.06
N CYS A 17 18.64 -13.67 -16.55
CA CYS A 17 17.83 -12.79 -15.72
C CYS A 17 16.82 -13.67 -14.96
N ALA A 18 17.21 -14.15 -13.78
CA ALA A 18 16.25 -14.74 -12.86
C ALA A 18 15.27 -13.63 -12.44
N PRO A 19 13.94 -13.82 -12.58
CA PRO A 19 12.99 -12.87 -12.02
C PRO A 19 13.24 -12.84 -10.52
N GLN A 20 13.51 -11.65 -9.97
CA GLN A 20 13.58 -11.47 -8.52
C GLN A 20 12.20 -11.83 -7.97
N ALA A 21 12.12 -12.93 -7.24
CA ALA A 21 10.93 -13.28 -6.48
C ALA A 21 10.68 -12.11 -5.51
N GLY A 22 9.57 -11.40 -5.68
CA GLY A 22 9.18 -10.31 -4.79
C GLY A 22 9.23 -10.80 -3.34
N LYS A 23 9.69 -9.95 -2.44
CA LYS A 23 9.77 -10.27 -1.01
C LYS A 23 8.40 -10.75 -0.53
N ALA A 24 8.35 -11.93 0.07
CA ALA A 24 7.09 -12.47 0.59
C ALA A 24 6.60 -11.56 1.73
N ILE A 25 5.37 -11.06 1.60
CA ILE A 25 4.74 -10.22 2.62
C ILE A 25 4.39 -11.10 3.83
N ASN A 26 4.92 -10.74 4.99
CA ASN A 26 4.53 -11.38 6.25
C ASN A 26 3.26 -10.71 6.79
N LYS A 27 2.11 -11.36 6.57
CA LYS A 27 0.80 -10.81 6.95
C LYS A 27 0.65 -10.65 8.46
N ASP A 28 1.16 -11.58 9.26
CA ASP A 28 1.04 -11.51 10.73
C ASP A 28 1.80 -10.30 11.29
N GLN A 29 3.00 -10.02 10.75
CA GLN A 29 3.76 -8.83 11.13
C GLN A 29 3.06 -7.54 10.69
N LEU A 30 2.43 -7.54 9.53
CA LEU A 30 1.63 -6.39 9.08
C LEU A 30 0.40 -6.17 9.94
N ASP A 31 -0.33 -7.25 10.29
CA ASP A 31 -1.51 -7.16 11.16
C ASP A 31 -1.13 -6.60 12.53
N GLU A 32 -0.04 -7.06 13.12
CA GLU A 32 0.47 -6.53 14.38
C GLU A 32 0.87 -5.05 14.26
N ALA A 33 1.68 -4.71 13.25
CA ALA A 33 2.21 -3.35 13.10
C ALA A 33 1.13 -2.33 12.74
N VAL A 34 0.23 -2.66 11.79
CA VAL A 34 -0.88 -1.81 11.37
C VAL A 34 -1.92 -1.69 12.49
N GLY A 35 -2.25 -2.80 13.15
CA GLY A 35 -3.17 -2.82 14.28
C GLY A 35 -2.69 -1.96 15.44
N ALA A 36 -1.41 -2.02 15.79
CA ALA A 36 -0.81 -1.18 16.82
C ALA A 36 -0.78 0.32 16.43
N ALA A 37 -0.63 0.62 15.14
CA ALA A 37 -0.53 2.00 14.65
C ALA A 37 -1.89 2.71 14.55
N ILE A 38 -2.90 2.03 13.95
CA ILE A 38 -4.20 2.60 13.61
C ILE A 38 -5.36 1.60 13.74
N GLY A 39 -5.20 0.55 14.55
CA GLY A 39 -6.21 -0.49 14.73
C GLY A 39 -7.43 0.00 15.49
N ASP A 40 -8.39 0.55 14.78
CA ASP A 40 -9.73 0.91 15.25
C ASP A 40 -10.76 0.05 14.51
N PRO A 41 -11.92 -0.29 15.11
CA PRO A 41 -12.95 -1.12 14.47
C PRO A 41 -13.39 -0.62 13.08
N ASN A 42 -13.30 0.68 12.84
CA ASN A 42 -13.68 1.32 11.57
C ASN A 42 -12.46 1.74 10.73
N THR A 43 -11.39 0.95 10.80
CA THR A 43 -10.20 1.14 9.96
C THR A 43 -10.18 0.13 8.82
N CYS A 44 -9.77 0.59 7.65
CA CYS A 44 -9.41 -0.26 6.51
C CYS A 44 -8.06 0.18 5.94
N VAL A 45 -7.16 -0.78 5.72
CA VAL A 45 -5.90 -0.57 4.99
C VAL A 45 -5.80 -1.61 3.89
N VAL A 46 -5.52 -1.18 2.67
CA VAL A 46 -5.34 -2.04 1.50
C VAL A 46 -3.95 -1.79 0.94
N LEU A 47 -3.17 -2.87 0.70
CA LEU A 47 -1.94 -2.82 -0.07
C LEU A 47 -2.13 -3.51 -1.41
N ALA A 48 -1.56 -2.96 -2.46
CA ALA A 48 -1.55 -3.58 -3.78
C ALA A 48 -0.22 -3.40 -4.49
N SER A 49 0.06 -4.31 -5.42
CA SER A 49 1.13 -4.18 -6.39
C SER A 49 0.89 -2.93 -7.25
N ARG A 50 1.91 -2.08 -7.38
CA ARG A 50 1.84 -0.86 -8.21
C ARG A 50 1.72 -1.18 -9.69
N SER A 51 2.33 -2.26 -10.17
CA SER A 51 2.31 -2.66 -11.58
C SER A 51 0.99 -3.29 -12.00
N GLY A 52 0.46 -4.21 -11.21
CA GLY A 52 -0.73 -5.00 -11.54
C GLY A 52 -2.01 -4.58 -10.83
N LYS A 53 -1.93 -3.63 -9.90
CA LYS A 53 -3.05 -3.22 -9.03
C LYS A 53 -3.69 -4.40 -8.27
N THR A 54 -2.93 -5.50 -8.12
CA THR A 54 -3.39 -6.68 -7.40
C THR A 54 -3.28 -6.44 -5.90
N VAL A 55 -4.41 -6.57 -5.20
CA VAL A 55 -4.43 -6.48 -3.73
C VAL A 55 -3.68 -7.68 -3.15
N VAL A 56 -2.67 -7.40 -2.34
CA VAL A 56 -1.79 -8.39 -1.70
C VAL A 56 -2.01 -8.49 -0.19
N TYR A 57 -2.64 -7.45 0.39
CA TYR A 57 -2.95 -7.40 1.82
C TYR A 57 -4.16 -6.49 2.05
N GLU A 58 -4.98 -6.84 3.02
CA GLU A 58 -6.11 -6.03 3.51
C GLU A 58 -6.22 -6.19 5.03
N PHE A 59 -6.26 -5.07 5.75
CA PHE A 59 -6.49 -4.98 7.18
C PHE A 59 -7.83 -4.31 7.47
N GLY A 60 -8.51 -4.78 8.51
CA GLY A 60 -9.82 -4.29 8.91
C GLY A 60 -10.92 -5.29 8.58
N ASN A 61 -12.16 -4.92 8.91
CA ASN A 61 -13.28 -5.80 8.59
C ASN A 61 -13.81 -5.54 7.17
N TYR A 62 -14.45 -6.56 6.61
CA TYR A 62 -15.02 -6.50 5.26
C TYR A 62 -15.94 -5.28 5.06
N LEU A 63 -16.81 -4.98 6.04
CA LEU A 63 -17.75 -3.87 5.93
C LEU A 63 -17.03 -2.53 5.82
N THR A 64 -16.01 -2.29 6.66
CA THR A 64 -15.24 -1.04 6.63
C THR A 64 -14.51 -0.87 5.31
N CYS A 65 -13.93 -1.93 4.76
CA CYS A 65 -13.18 -1.89 3.50
C CYS A 65 -14.06 -1.72 2.27
N THR A 66 -15.28 -2.22 2.30
CA THR A 66 -16.22 -2.17 1.16
C THR A 66 -17.24 -1.02 1.26
N HIS A 67 -17.41 -0.43 2.44
CA HIS A 67 -18.31 0.70 2.61
C HIS A 67 -17.79 1.96 1.91
N PRO A 68 -18.61 2.63 1.07
CA PRO A 68 -18.23 3.88 0.43
C PRO A 68 -18.38 5.05 1.41
N TRP A 69 -17.27 5.52 1.98
CA TRP A 69 -17.21 6.69 2.86
C TRP A 69 -17.14 8.00 2.07
N PRO A 70 -17.49 9.16 2.66
CA PRO A 70 -17.30 10.47 2.02
C PRO A 70 -15.87 10.66 1.52
N ASP A 71 -15.73 11.18 0.29
CA ASP A 71 -14.43 11.40 -0.38
C ASP A 71 -13.86 12.81 -0.18
N CYS A 72 -14.47 13.59 0.72
CA CYS A 72 -14.15 15.00 1.01
C CYS A 72 -14.33 15.98 -0.16
N ALA A 73 -14.77 15.52 -1.33
CA ALA A 73 -15.09 16.34 -2.50
C ALA A 73 -16.59 16.35 -2.84
N GLY A 74 -17.43 15.76 -1.99
CA GLY A 74 -18.87 15.70 -2.14
C GLY A 74 -19.39 14.38 -2.72
N GLY A 75 -18.51 13.43 -3.00
CA GLY A 75 -18.83 12.06 -3.40
C GLY A 75 -18.58 11.04 -2.30
N LYS A 76 -18.53 9.78 -2.70
CA LYS A 76 -18.18 8.66 -1.84
C LYS A 76 -17.21 7.73 -2.56
N ARG A 77 -16.33 7.06 -1.79
CA ARG A 77 -15.38 6.06 -2.31
C ARG A 77 -15.05 5.00 -1.28
N THR A 78 -14.61 3.85 -1.73
CA THR A 78 -14.00 2.82 -0.90
C THR A 78 -12.48 3.02 -0.78
N ALA A 79 -11.82 2.30 0.12
CA ALA A 79 -10.35 2.31 0.21
C ALA A 79 -9.70 1.82 -1.10
N ARG A 80 -10.31 0.85 -1.80
CA ARG A 80 -9.83 0.36 -3.10
C ARG A 80 -9.97 1.41 -4.21
N ASP A 81 -11.05 2.18 -4.23
CA ASP A 81 -11.21 3.26 -5.20
C ASP A 81 -10.14 4.31 -5.00
N PHE A 82 -9.85 4.66 -3.74
CA PHE A 82 -8.81 5.62 -3.41
C PHE A 82 -7.41 5.12 -3.80
N LEU A 83 -7.12 3.84 -3.55
CA LEU A 83 -5.89 3.21 -4.03
C LEU A 83 -5.75 3.33 -5.55
N ASN A 84 -6.79 2.96 -6.31
CA ASN A 84 -6.77 3.01 -7.76
C ASN A 84 -6.55 4.42 -8.32
N GLN A 85 -7.06 5.45 -7.63
CA GLN A 85 -6.88 6.86 -8.00
C GLN A 85 -5.46 7.38 -7.70
N THR A 86 -4.73 6.73 -6.80
CA THR A 86 -3.46 7.23 -6.25
C THR A 86 -2.26 6.34 -6.52
N ILE A 87 -2.45 5.11 -6.96
CA ILE A 87 -1.40 4.07 -7.07
C ILE A 87 -0.17 4.47 -7.89
N GLY A 88 -0.30 5.38 -8.84
CA GLY A 88 0.82 5.89 -9.66
C GLY A 88 1.50 7.14 -9.11
N LYS A 89 1.00 7.73 -8.03
CA LYS A 89 1.54 8.96 -7.45
C LYS A 89 2.84 8.67 -6.69
N ALA A 90 3.78 9.61 -6.78
CA ALA A 90 5.05 9.54 -6.04
C ALA A 90 4.89 9.94 -4.58
N GLU A 91 3.91 10.81 -4.29
CA GLU A 91 3.66 11.33 -2.95
C GLU A 91 2.33 10.82 -2.40
N ALA A 92 2.24 10.74 -1.07
CA ALA A 92 1.01 10.35 -0.41
C ALA A 92 -0.07 11.44 -0.56
N THR A 93 -1.28 11.01 -0.91
CA THR A 93 -2.50 11.84 -0.89
C THR A 93 -3.18 11.67 0.47
N ARG A 94 -3.59 12.77 1.09
CA ARG A 94 -4.16 12.80 2.43
C ARG A 94 -5.35 13.73 2.46
N GLU A 95 -6.45 13.27 3.05
CA GLU A 95 -7.71 14.02 3.12
C GLU A 95 -8.40 13.76 4.46
N SER A 96 -9.18 14.70 4.93
CA SER A 96 -10.00 14.54 6.15
C SER A 96 -11.20 15.46 6.07
N CYS A 97 -12.38 14.95 6.38
CA CYS A 97 -13.62 15.70 6.41
C CYS A 97 -14.64 15.09 7.39
N ALA A 98 -15.73 15.80 7.63
CA ALA A 98 -16.85 15.24 8.38
C ALA A 98 -17.48 14.08 7.59
N SER A 99 -17.82 12.98 8.27
CA SER A 99 -18.57 11.87 7.71
C SER A 99 -20.08 11.98 7.95
N LEU A 100 -20.47 12.81 8.93
CA LEU A 100 -21.87 13.19 9.21
C LEU A 100 -22.04 14.70 9.11
N GLU A 101 -23.23 15.16 8.76
CA GLU A 101 -23.55 16.59 8.58
C GLU A 101 -23.38 17.41 9.86
N ASP A 102 -23.61 16.82 11.03
CA ASP A 102 -23.47 17.45 12.33
C ASP A 102 -22.00 17.56 12.81
N GLY A 103 -21.06 17.00 12.03
CA GLY A 103 -19.64 17.01 12.35
C GLY A 103 -19.23 16.12 13.54
N SER A 104 -20.15 15.33 14.11
CA SER A 104 -19.87 14.44 15.23
C SER A 104 -18.93 13.29 14.90
N ARG A 105 -18.76 12.98 13.62
CA ARG A 105 -17.87 11.93 13.10
C ARG A 105 -17.11 12.46 11.89
N GLY A 106 -15.91 11.94 11.71
CA GLY A 106 -15.05 12.27 10.58
C GLY A 106 -14.61 11.03 9.82
N VAL A 107 -14.18 11.25 8.60
CA VAL A 107 -13.42 10.28 7.83
C VAL A 107 -12.07 10.86 7.46
N ALA A 108 -11.03 10.06 7.58
CA ALA A 108 -9.69 10.43 7.15
C ALA A 108 -9.14 9.38 6.19
N TRP A 109 -8.48 9.87 5.16
CA TRP A 109 -7.92 9.11 4.07
C TRP A 109 -6.42 9.32 3.96
N SER A 110 -5.70 8.25 3.68
CA SER A 110 -4.29 8.32 3.30
C SER A 110 -4.00 7.26 2.24
N ALA A 111 -3.29 7.63 1.18
CA ALA A 111 -2.85 6.69 0.16
C ALA A 111 -1.52 7.14 -0.44
N GLY A 112 -0.66 6.19 -0.81
CA GLY A 112 0.64 6.52 -1.38
C GLY A 112 1.56 5.31 -1.53
N PRO A 113 2.85 5.57 -1.81
CA PRO A 113 3.85 4.53 -1.86
C PRO A 113 4.12 3.96 -0.46
N THR A 114 4.57 2.70 -0.40
CA THR A 114 5.16 2.10 0.79
C THR A 114 6.70 2.21 0.71
N PRO A 115 7.44 1.86 1.79
CA PRO A 115 8.90 1.70 1.71
C PRO A 115 9.34 0.67 0.66
N ASP A 116 8.53 -0.38 0.42
CA ASP A 116 8.72 -1.26 -0.73
C ASP A 116 8.24 -0.55 -2.01
N PRO A 117 9.13 -0.28 -3.00
CA PRO A 117 8.79 0.48 -4.19
C PRO A 117 7.78 -0.21 -5.11
N ASP A 118 7.59 -1.52 -4.98
CA ASP A 118 6.65 -2.29 -5.79
C ASP A 118 5.22 -2.26 -5.23
N LEU A 119 5.03 -1.70 -4.04
CA LEU A 119 3.75 -1.64 -3.36
C LEU A 119 3.24 -0.21 -3.18
N ALA A 120 1.93 -0.10 -3.12
CA ALA A 120 1.21 1.11 -2.71
C ALA A 120 0.10 0.75 -1.73
N TYR A 121 -0.31 1.72 -0.92
CA TYR A 121 -1.38 1.54 0.04
C TYR A 121 -2.48 2.58 -0.12
N ALA A 122 -3.66 2.24 0.38
CA ALA A 122 -4.69 3.19 0.77
C ALA A 122 -5.28 2.80 2.11
N ALA A 123 -5.62 3.80 2.91
CA ALA A 123 -6.26 3.64 4.21
C ALA A 123 -7.44 4.59 4.36
N ALA A 124 -8.47 4.11 5.07
CA ALA A 124 -9.61 4.88 5.53
C ALA A 124 -9.84 4.60 7.01
N MET A 125 -10.08 5.65 7.78
CA MET A 125 -10.58 5.56 9.15
C MET A 125 -11.82 6.43 9.28
N GLU A 126 -12.86 5.92 9.95
CA GLU A 126 -14.09 6.67 10.21
C GLU A 126 -14.46 6.57 11.67
N GLY A 127 -14.86 7.67 12.28
CA GLY A 127 -15.24 7.66 13.70
C GLY A 127 -15.38 9.05 14.33
N PRO A 128 -15.68 9.09 15.64
CA PRO A 128 -15.84 10.35 16.37
C PRO A 128 -14.50 11.09 16.63
N ASN A 129 -13.38 10.38 16.65
CA ASN A 129 -12.05 10.93 16.98
C ASN A 129 -10.98 10.45 16.01
N VAL A 130 -11.27 10.54 14.72
CA VAL A 130 -10.33 10.08 13.67
C VAL A 130 -9.16 11.04 13.58
N PRO A 131 -7.90 10.55 13.64
CA PRO A 131 -6.74 11.39 13.42
C PRO A 131 -6.71 11.89 11.98
N PRO A 132 -6.13 13.09 11.73
CA PRO A 132 -5.97 13.60 10.37
C PRO A 132 -5.24 12.63 9.44
N GLY A 133 -5.56 12.66 8.14
CA GLY A 133 -4.95 11.77 7.15
C GLY A 133 -3.42 11.85 7.09
N VAL A 134 -2.82 12.99 7.43
CA VAL A 134 -1.36 13.13 7.55
C VAL A 134 -0.80 12.27 8.70
N VAL A 135 -1.48 12.24 9.83
CA VAL A 135 -1.07 11.42 10.99
C VAL A 135 -1.21 9.93 10.67
N ILE A 136 -2.27 9.54 9.94
CA ILE A 136 -2.45 8.17 9.46
C ILE A 136 -1.30 7.77 8.53
N ALA A 137 -0.92 8.64 7.59
CA ALA A 137 0.19 8.40 6.67
C ALA A 137 1.51 8.14 7.41
N ASP A 138 1.85 8.97 8.39
CA ASP A 138 3.09 8.86 9.16
C ASP A 138 3.12 7.58 10.01
N LYS A 139 2.00 7.26 10.66
CA LYS A 139 1.86 6.03 11.44
C LYS A 139 1.96 4.78 10.58
N LEU A 140 1.33 4.77 9.40
CA LEU A 140 1.39 3.64 8.48
C LEU A 140 2.78 3.47 7.88
N LYS A 141 3.48 4.56 7.53
CA LYS A 141 4.87 4.49 7.07
C LYS A 141 5.74 3.76 8.10
N ALA A 142 5.68 4.17 9.37
CA ALA A 142 6.44 3.53 10.44
C ALA A 142 6.01 2.05 10.65
N ALA A 143 4.71 1.73 10.52
CA ALA A 143 4.21 0.37 10.63
C ALA A 143 4.73 -0.53 9.49
N PHE A 144 4.75 -0.04 8.27
CA PHE A 144 5.28 -0.76 7.11
C PHE A 144 6.80 -1.01 7.23
N GLU A 145 7.57 0.01 7.66
CA GLU A 145 9.00 -0.15 7.94
C GLU A 145 9.24 -1.21 9.03
N LYS A 146 8.45 -1.20 10.12
CA LYS A 146 8.52 -2.20 11.20
C LYS A 146 8.18 -3.61 10.69
N ALA A 147 7.22 -3.73 9.78
CA ALA A 147 6.83 -5.00 9.16
C ALA A 147 7.81 -5.45 8.04
N GLY A 148 8.82 -4.65 7.73
CA GLY A 148 9.87 -4.98 6.78
C GLY A 148 9.47 -4.76 5.31
N LEU A 149 8.52 -3.90 5.04
CA LEU A 149 8.25 -3.41 3.68
C LEU A 149 9.23 -2.32 3.29
#